data_6bda6c1737f6b83acc790347b1d837f1
#
_entry.id   6bda6c1737f6b83acc790347b1d837f1
#
_cell.length_a   1.000
_cell.length_b   1.000
_cell.length_c   1.000
_cell.angle_alpha   90.00
_cell.angle_beta   90.00
_cell.angle_gamma   90.00
#
_symmetry.space_group_name_H-M   'P 1'
#
loop_
_entity.id
_entity.type
_entity.pdbx_description
1 polymer ?
#
loop_
_entity_poly.entity_id
_entity_poly.type
_entity_poly.pdbx_seq_one_letter_code
_entity_poly.pdbx_strand_id
1 'polypeptide(L)'
;MKILIYDDKIVQCQQLAKMINVQLNNQAEIDIASTLSEAEKFYNNTVYQLIFLDIELDSPMNGIKLASVIRRKSPETSLIFITAYIKYCEEIFVTAPDALIIKPFSDASVKRALTIVQKKLSKNGSVSIVLGKRKLEKIELDQVSYIETNSRYLVFYDTSYTQSYSFYDIKMRQIADSLPANFVRCHKSFYVNMNYIGSLERFKFIMKDGPEIPISQNRYSQTKKRFLDYLEDVL
;
A
#
# COMPACT_ATOMS: atom_id res chain seq x y z
N MET A 1 -11.70 5.11 -3.41
CA MET A 1 -10.51 5.89 -2.99
C MET A 1 -10.83 7.37 -3.13
N LYS A 2 -10.60 8.17 -2.07
CA LYS A 2 -10.86 9.62 -2.12
C LYS A 2 -9.60 10.39 -2.51
N ILE A 3 -9.69 11.19 -3.56
CA ILE A 3 -8.56 11.84 -4.24
C ILE A 3 -8.85 13.35 -4.35
N LEU A 4 -7.83 14.17 -4.09
CA LEU A 4 -7.85 15.59 -4.39
C LEU A 4 -6.89 15.87 -5.55
N ILE A 5 -7.32 16.67 -6.52
CA ILE A 5 -6.46 17.19 -7.59
C ILE A 5 -6.40 18.71 -7.43
N TYR A 6 -5.21 19.26 -7.34
CA TYR A 6 -4.98 20.69 -7.30
C TYR A 6 -4.06 21.17 -8.42
N ASP A 7 -4.61 21.93 -9.35
CA ASP A 7 -3.94 22.53 -10.50
C ASP A 7 -4.76 23.78 -10.93
N ASP A 8 -4.14 24.90 -11.22
CA ASP A 8 -4.80 26.13 -11.65
C ASP A 8 -5.51 25.99 -13.01
N LYS A 9 -5.13 24.98 -13.79
CA LYS A 9 -5.71 24.68 -15.11
C LYS A 9 -6.80 23.61 -14.99
N ILE A 10 -8.02 24.03 -14.77
CA ILE A 10 -9.19 23.15 -14.59
C ILE A 10 -9.33 22.07 -15.69
N VAL A 11 -8.95 22.40 -16.92
CA VAL A 11 -8.98 21.47 -18.05
C VAL A 11 -8.00 20.30 -17.83
N GLN A 12 -6.83 20.58 -17.28
CA GLN A 12 -5.84 19.55 -16.93
C GLN A 12 -6.34 18.68 -15.77
N CYS A 13 -6.95 19.27 -14.75
CA CYS A 13 -7.60 18.54 -13.67
C CYS A 13 -8.65 17.57 -14.21
N GLN A 14 -9.53 18.02 -15.10
CA GLN A 14 -10.58 17.18 -15.68
C GLN A 14 -10.01 16.04 -16.54
N GLN A 15 -8.96 16.32 -17.30
CA GLN A 15 -8.26 15.30 -18.09
C GLN A 15 -7.63 14.24 -17.18
N LEU A 16 -6.91 14.67 -16.15
CA LEU A 16 -6.29 13.79 -15.17
C LEU A 16 -7.34 12.96 -14.43
N ALA A 17 -8.44 13.58 -13.99
CA ALA A 17 -9.53 12.89 -13.32
C ALA A 17 -10.15 11.78 -14.18
N LYS A 18 -10.33 12.02 -15.49
CA LYS A 18 -10.79 10.97 -16.44
C LYS A 18 -9.81 9.82 -16.52
N MET A 19 -8.50 10.09 -16.66
CA MET A 19 -7.47 9.05 -16.70
C MET A 19 -7.44 8.24 -15.41
N ILE A 20 -7.52 8.89 -14.25
CA ILE A 20 -7.57 8.22 -12.93
C ILE A 20 -8.80 7.31 -12.84
N ASN A 21 -9.98 7.80 -13.20
CA ASN A 21 -11.21 7.02 -13.15
C ASN A 21 -11.15 5.78 -14.04
N VAL A 22 -10.60 5.88 -15.24
CA VAL A 22 -10.37 4.71 -16.11
C VAL A 22 -9.46 3.68 -15.45
N GLN A 23 -8.34 4.12 -14.85
CA GLN A 23 -7.38 3.23 -14.21
C GLN A 23 -7.92 2.58 -12.92
N LEU A 24 -8.86 3.23 -12.24
CA LEU A 24 -9.47 2.77 -10.99
C LEU A 24 -10.88 2.18 -11.18
N ASN A 25 -11.28 1.85 -12.41
CA ASN A 25 -12.60 1.28 -12.74
C ASN A 25 -13.77 2.12 -12.15
N ASN A 26 -13.66 3.44 -12.20
CA ASN A 26 -14.62 4.41 -11.63
C ASN A 26 -14.87 4.24 -10.11
N GLN A 27 -13.90 3.71 -9.37
CA GLN A 27 -14.01 3.53 -7.91
C GLN A 27 -13.33 4.67 -7.13
N ALA A 28 -12.99 5.78 -7.80
CA ALA A 28 -12.43 6.97 -7.17
C ALA A 28 -13.52 8.04 -6.97
N GLU A 29 -13.49 8.68 -5.81
CA GLU A 29 -14.18 9.92 -5.53
C GLU A 29 -13.17 11.05 -5.64
N ILE A 30 -13.33 11.95 -6.61
CA ILE A 30 -12.33 12.94 -6.98
C ILE A 30 -12.87 14.33 -6.78
N ASP A 31 -12.24 15.09 -5.88
CA ASP A 31 -12.44 16.52 -5.72
C ASP A 31 -11.37 17.28 -6.51
N ILE A 32 -11.75 18.40 -7.11
CA ILE A 32 -10.87 19.25 -7.90
C ILE A 32 -10.84 20.64 -7.27
N ALA A 33 -9.64 21.14 -7.03
CA ALA A 33 -9.39 22.53 -6.62
C ALA A 33 -8.59 23.26 -7.70
N SER A 34 -9.00 24.47 -8.02
CA SER A 34 -8.32 25.35 -8.96
C SER A 34 -7.60 26.52 -8.28
N THR A 35 -7.84 26.72 -6.98
CA THR A 35 -7.20 27.75 -6.17
C THR A 35 -6.66 27.14 -4.87
N LEU A 36 -5.66 27.80 -4.27
CA LEU A 36 -5.12 27.39 -2.97
C LEU A 36 -6.20 27.37 -1.88
N SER A 37 -7.07 28.38 -1.87
CA SER A 37 -8.17 28.48 -0.90
C SER A 37 -9.13 27.30 -0.99
N GLU A 38 -9.48 26.86 -2.21
CA GLU A 38 -10.29 25.65 -2.43
C GLU A 38 -9.57 24.40 -1.95
N ALA A 39 -8.31 24.24 -2.31
CA ALA A 39 -7.49 23.10 -1.89
C ALA A 39 -7.38 23.02 -0.37
N GLU A 40 -7.13 24.14 0.31
CA GLU A 40 -7.09 24.23 1.76
C GLU A 40 -8.45 23.89 2.40
N LYS A 41 -9.55 24.40 1.84
CA LYS A 41 -10.91 24.10 2.31
C LYS A 41 -11.20 22.61 2.19
N PHE A 42 -10.91 21.98 1.06
CA PHE A 42 -11.10 20.54 0.85
C PHE A 42 -10.26 19.74 1.84
N TYR A 43 -8.97 20.01 1.90
CA TYR A 43 -8.03 19.30 2.75
C TYR A 43 -8.30 19.46 4.25
N ASN A 44 -8.83 20.60 4.70
CA ASN A 44 -9.17 20.80 6.11
C ASN A 44 -10.46 20.08 6.53
N ASN A 45 -11.38 19.83 5.60
CA ASN A 45 -12.68 19.23 5.87
C ASN A 45 -12.77 17.75 5.48
N THR A 46 -11.78 17.22 4.79
CA THR A 46 -11.81 15.85 4.23
C THR A 46 -10.46 15.19 4.32
N VAL A 47 -10.47 13.90 4.68
CA VAL A 47 -9.27 13.06 4.66
C VAL A 47 -9.15 12.41 3.28
N TYR A 48 -8.06 12.71 2.58
CA TYR A 48 -7.74 12.14 1.28
C TYR A 48 -6.68 11.05 1.40
N GLN A 49 -6.86 9.94 0.68
CA GLN A 49 -5.85 8.90 0.58
C GLN A 49 -4.74 9.30 -0.41
N LEU A 50 -5.08 10.13 -1.41
CA LEU A 50 -4.16 10.57 -2.45
C LEU A 50 -4.44 12.02 -2.83
N ILE A 51 -3.38 12.80 -2.97
CA ILE A 51 -3.46 14.18 -3.45
C ILE A 51 -2.48 14.35 -4.62
N PHE A 52 -2.98 14.81 -5.76
CA PHE A 52 -2.19 15.29 -6.87
C PHE A 52 -2.01 16.80 -6.74
N LEU A 53 -0.77 17.27 -6.80
CA LEU A 53 -0.42 18.68 -6.63
C LEU A 53 0.36 19.17 -7.85
N ASP A 54 -0.14 20.19 -8.53
CA ASP A 54 0.72 20.96 -9.42
C ASP A 54 1.70 21.81 -8.60
N ILE A 55 2.90 21.94 -9.11
CA ILE A 55 3.94 22.81 -8.53
C ILE A 55 3.79 24.22 -9.04
N GLU A 56 3.35 24.39 -10.28
CA GLU A 56 3.26 25.66 -11.00
C GLU A 56 1.92 26.35 -10.81
N LEU A 57 1.59 26.63 -9.59
CA LEU A 57 0.49 27.48 -9.23
C LEU A 57 1.00 28.93 -9.21
N ASP A 58 0.14 29.93 -9.28
CA ASP A 58 0.43 31.40 -9.27
C ASP A 58 1.76 31.80 -8.60
N SER A 59 2.34 30.90 -7.82
CA SER A 59 3.71 30.91 -7.28
C SER A 59 4.24 29.49 -7.13
N PRO A 60 5.45 29.17 -7.65
CA PRO A 60 6.04 27.83 -7.60
C PRO A 60 6.18 27.24 -6.17
N MET A 61 6.18 28.10 -5.16
CA MET A 61 6.29 27.70 -3.76
C MET A 61 4.96 27.24 -3.15
N ASN A 62 3.81 27.45 -3.79
CA ASN A 62 2.51 27.17 -3.18
C ASN A 62 2.21 25.67 -3.10
N GLY A 63 2.48 24.90 -4.16
CA GLY A 63 2.29 23.45 -4.16
C GLY A 63 3.21 22.74 -3.16
N ILE A 64 4.48 23.16 -3.10
CA ILE A 64 5.48 22.56 -2.17
C ILE A 64 5.17 22.94 -0.70
N LYS A 65 4.75 24.18 -0.44
CA LYS A 65 4.32 24.60 0.91
C LYS A 65 3.09 23.81 1.35
N LEU A 66 2.10 23.66 0.48
CA LEU A 66 0.91 22.88 0.76
C LEU A 66 1.27 21.42 1.04
N ALA A 67 2.13 20.81 0.23
CA ALA A 67 2.63 19.44 0.45
C ALA A 67 3.29 19.29 1.83
N SER A 68 4.10 20.26 2.24
CA SER A 68 4.76 20.27 3.55
C SER A 68 3.75 20.36 4.72
N VAL A 69 2.66 21.13 4.53
CA VAL A 69 1.56 21.21 5.51
C VAL A 69 0.81 19.88 5.57
N ILE A 70 0.47 19.31 4.42
CA ILE A 70 -0.20 18.00 4.32
C ILE A 70 0.64 16.92 4.98
N ARG A 71 1.93 16.86 4.67
CA ARG A 71 2.83 15.83 5.23
C ARG A 71 2.92 15.90 6.75
N ARG A 72 2.87 17.09 7.35
CA ARG A 72 2.86 17.25 8.82
C ARG A 72 1.54 16.85 9.47
N LYS A 73 0.41 17.18 8.83
CA LYS A 73 -0.93 16.91 9.41
C LYS A 73 -1.41 15.49 9.12
N SER A 74 -1.08 14.95 7.95
CA SER A 74 -1.56 13.65 7.45
C SER A 74 -0.40 12.91 6.77
N PRO A 75 0.54 12.36 7.52
CA PRO A 75 1.74 11.68 6.99
C PRO A 75 1.38 10.47 6.11
N GLU A 76 0.22 9.86 6.34
CA GLU A 76 -0.27 8.69 5.59
C GLU A 76 -0.86 9.04 4.21
N THR A 77 -1.24 10.32 4.00
CA THR A 77 -1.75 10.77 2.69
C THR A 77 -0.66 10.63 1.63
N SER A 78 -0.96 9.95 0.55
CA SER A 78 -0.05 9.85 -0.59
C SER A 78 -0.03 11.16 -1.37
N LEU A 79 1.17 11.58 -1.77
CA LEU A 79 1.38 12.82 -2.54
C LEU A 79 2.03 12.49 -3.87
N ILE A 80 1.40 12.92 -4.97
CA ILE A 80 1.97 12.89 -6.31
C ILE A 80 2.07 14.32 -6.82
N PHE A 81 3.28 14.74 -7.16
CA PHE A 81 3.45 16.00 -7.86
C PHE A 81 3.27 15.86 -9.36
N ILE A 82 2.73 16.90 -9.98
CA ILE A 82 2.62 17.05 -11.43
C ILE A 82 3.30 18.35 -11.80
N THR A 83 4.26 18.33 -12.73
CA THR A 83 5.00 19.53 -13.12
C THR A 83 5.51 19.46 -14.54
N ALA A 84 5.66 20.60 -15.19
CA ALA A 84 6.41 20.75 -16.42
C ALA A 84 7.92 21.00 -16.17
N TYR A 85 8.33 21.29 -14.92
CA TYR A 85 9.69 21.76 -14.62
C TYR A 85 10.44 20.85 -13.67
N ILE A 86 11.47 20.22 -14.18
CA ILE A 86 12.38 19.32 -13.41
C ILE A 86 13.28 20.13 -12.45
N LYS A 87 13.44 21.44 -12.64
CA LYS A 87 14.34 22.28 -11.83
C LYS A 87 13.99 22.39 -10.34
N TYR A 88 12.78 22.04 -9.94
CA TYR A 88 12.32 22.06 -8.54
C TYR A 88 12.46 20.69 -7.83
N CYS A 89 13.20 19.74 -8.41
CA CYS A 89 13.29 18.40 -7.84
C CYS A 89 13.85 18.39 -6.41
N GLU A 90 14.80 19.25 -6.09
CA GLU A 90 15.42 19.29 -4.74
C GLU A 90 14.36 19.66 -3.68
N GLU A 91 13.59 20.72 -3.90
CA GLU A 91 12.54 21.19 -2.99
C GLU A 91 11.39 20.18 -2.89
N ILE A 92 11.05 19.51 -3.99
CA ILE A 92 10.02 18.47 -4.02
C ILE A 92 10.43 17.30 -3.13
N PHE A 93 11.68 16.84 -3.23
CA PHE A 93 12.15 15.68 -2.47
C PHE A 93 12.12 15.89 -0.94
N VAL A 94 12.24 17.13 -0.46
CA VAL A 94 12.09 17.46 0.97
C VAL A 94 10.70 17.09 1.49
N THR A 95 9.66 17.10 0.65
CA THR A 95 8.31 16.73 1.04
C THR A 95 8.04 15.22 0.99
N ALA A 96 9.05 14.42 0.60
CA ALA A 96 8.96 12.97 0.44
C ALA A 96 7.70 12.54 -0.36
N PRO A 97 7.56 12.94 -1.65
CA PRO A 97 6.44 12.53 -2.48
C PRO A 97 6.52 11.03 -2.79
N ASP A 98 5.36 10.43 -3.04
CA ASP A 98 5.30 9.03 -3.45
C ASP A 98 5.63 8.86 -4.94
N ALA A 99 5.30 9.85 -5.76
CA ALA A 99 5.64 9.88 -7.17
C ALA A 99 5.70 11.32 -7.74
N LEU A 100 6.33 11.43 -8.91
CA LEU A 100 6.38 12.63 -9.73
C LEU A 100 5.91 12.32 -11.15
N ILE A 101 5.01 13.12 -11.68
CA ILE A 101 4.54 13.06 -13.07
C ILE A 101 4.98 14.33 -13.79
N ILE A 102 5.68 14.16 -14.91
CA ILE A 102 6.12 15.27 -15.74
C ILE A 102 5.04 15.55 -16.81
N LYS A 103 4.65 16.82 -16.97
CA LYS A 103 3.73 17.26 -18.02
C LYS A 103 4.46 17.29 -19.39
N PRO A 104 3.80 16.89 -20.48
CA PRO A 104 2.44 16.38 -20.55
C PRO A 104 2.32 14.95 -19.99
N PHE A 105 1.31 14.72 -19.16
CA PHE A 105 1.11 13.40 -18.58
C PHE A 105 0.42 12.44 -19.58
N SER A 106 0.74 11.16 -19.47
CA SER A 106 0.18 10.07 -20.27
C SER A 106 -0.52 9.04 -19.40
N ASP A 107 -1.37 8.20 -20.01
CA ASP A 107 -1.99 7.07 -19.30
C ASP A 107 -0.94 6.18 -18.61
N ALA A 108 0.21 5.95 -19.24
CA ALA A 108 1.28 5.16 -18.68
C ALA A 108 1.93 5.80 -17.45
N SER A 109 2.12 7.15 -17.43
CA SER A 109 2.68 7.86 -16.29
C SER A 109 1.70 7.88 -15.11
N VAL A 110 0.42 8.14 -15.38
CA VAL A 110 -0.65 8.11 -14.37
C VAL A 110 -0.80 6.70 -13.79
N LYS A 111 -0.83 5.67 -14.63
CA LYS A 111 -0.90 4.28 -14.19
C LYS A 111 0.26 3.90 -13.28
N ARG A 112 1.50 4.25 -13.63
CA ARG A 112 2.69 3.98 -12.79
C ARG A 112 2.56 4.66 -11.43
N ALA A 113 2.21 5.93 -11.40
CA ALA A 113 2.06 6.68 -10.14
C ALA A 113 0.95 6.10 -9.26
N LEU A 114 -0.21 5.75 -9.83
CA LEU A 114 -1.30 5.08 -9.11
C LEU A 114 -0.87 3.70 -8.57
N THR A 115 -0.09 2.92 -9.34
CA THR A 115 0.42 1.62 -8.88
C THR A 115 1.32 1.77 -7.65
N ILE A 116 2.19 2.78 -7.62
CA ILE A 116 3.04 3.08 -6.43
C ILE A 116 2.16 3.39 -5.22
N VAL A 117 1.17 4.26 -5.40
CA VAL A 117 0.25 4.65 -4.32
C VAL A 117 -0.61 3.47 -3.85
N GLN A 118 -1.17 2.67 -4.77
CA GLN A 118 -1.93 1.48 -4.41
C GLN A 118 -1.08 0.47 -3.63
N LYS A 119 0.18 0.26 -4.03
CA LYS A 119 1.13 -0.57 -3.28
C LYS A 119 1.41 0.00 -1.87
N LYS A 120 1.53 1.32 -1.73
CA LYS A 120 1.69 1.98 -0.43
C LYS A 120 0.42 1.85 0.41
N LEU A 121 -0.74 2.14 -0.16
CA LEU A 121 -2.03 2.03 0.54
C LEU A 121 -2.36 0.58 0.92
N SER A 122 -1.96 -0.40 0.10
CA SER A 122 -2.08 -1.82 0.46
C SER A 122 -1.08 -2.23 1.56
N LYS A 123 0.06 -1.53 1.67
CA LYS A 123 0.98 -1.68 2.81
C LYS A 123 0.48 -0.95 4.07
N ASN A 124 -0.19 0.20 3.92
CA ASN A 124 -0.75 1.02 5.00
C ASN A 124 -2.22 0.69 5.32
N GLY A 125 -2.93 0.07 4.37
CA GLY A 125 -4.19 -0.62 4.66
C GLY A 125 -3.86 -1.90 5.37
N SER A 126 -3.61 -1.81 6.68
CA SER A 126 -3.45 -2.99 7.52
C SER A 126 -4.70 -3.84 7.33
N VAL A 127 -4.59 -4.88 6.49
CA VAL A 127 -5.64 -5.88 6.42
C VAL A 127 -5.69 -6.51 7.79
N SER A 128 -6.77 -6.28 8.49
CA SER A 128 -6.97 -6.86 9.81
C SER A 128 -8.03 -7.95 9.74
N ILE A 129 -7.83 -8.98 10.52
CA ILE A 129 -8.84 -10.02 10.75
C ILE A 129 -9.29 -9.96 12.21
N VAL A 130 -10.54 -10.31 12.44
CA VAL A 130 -11.08 -10.40 13.81
C VAL A 130 -11.32 -11.87 14.11
N LEU A 131 -10.63 -12.37 15.11
CA LEU A 131 -10.70 -13.78 15.52
C LEU A 131 -11.03 -13.91 17.01
N GLY A 132 -11.58 -15.08 17.35
CA GLY A 132 -11.89 -15.46 18.71
C GLY A 132 -13.33 -15.93 18.88
N LYS A 133 -13.58 -16.83 19.84
CA LYS A 133 -14.93 -17.34 20.16
C LYS A 133 -15.54 -16.62 21.36
N ARG A 134 -14.73 -16.31 22.38
CA ARG A 134 -15.17 -15.66 23.62
C ARG A 134 -14.75 -14.20 23.69
N LYS A 135 -13.55 -13.89 23.23
CA LYS A 135 -12.97 -12.55 23.12
C LYS A 135 -12.56 -12.34 21.66
N LEU A 136 -13.11 -11.34 21.01
CA LEU A 136 -12.73 -10.97 19.65
C LEU A 136 -11.46 -10.11 19.70
N GLU A 137 -10.44 -10.49 18.95
CA GLU A 137 -9.20 -9.74 18.84
C GLU A 137 -8.97 -9.35 17.38
N LYS A 138 -8.66 -8.07 17.18
CA LYS A 138 -8.29 -7.53 15.88
C LYS A 138 -6.79 -7.74 15.68
N ILE A 139 -6.42 -8.38 14.58
CA ILE A 139 -5.03 -8.70 14.23
C ILE A 139 -4.67 -7.93 12.97
N GLU A 140 -3.66 -7.08 13.06
CA GLU A 140 -3.11 -6.34 11.93
C GLU A 140 -2.14 -7.25 11.16
N LEU A 141 -2.54 -7.73 9.97
CA LEU A 141 -1.82 -8.75 9.23
C LEU A 141 -0.49 -8.28 8.62
N ASP A 142 -0.30 -6.98 8.47
CA ASP A 142 0.98 -6.38 8.07
C ASP A 142 2.08 -6.55 9.13
N GLN A 143 1.69 -6.68 10.41
CA GLN A 143 2.61 -6.96 11.52
C GLN A 143 2.85 -8.46 11.75
N VAL A 144 2.24 -9.32 10.92
CA VAL A 144 2.37 -10.78 11.03
C VAL A 144 3.37 -11.29 10.00
N SER A 145 4.43 -11.96 10.47
CA SER A 145 5.45 -12.58 9.63
C SER A 145 5.02 -13.94 9.09
N TYR A 146 4.43 -14.77 9.94
CA TYR A 146 3.83 -16.06 9.54
C TYR A 146 2.76 -16.52 10.53
N ILE A 147 1.95 -17.47 10.09
CA ILE A 147 0.86 -18.07 10.86
C ILE A 147 1.11 -19.59 10.88
N GLU A 148 1.04 -20.18 12.06
CA GLU A 148 1.25 -21.60 12.28
C GLU A 148 0.04 -22.27 12.90
N THR A 149 -0.25 -23.50 12.47
CA THR A 149 -1.10 -24.41 13.26
C THR A 149 -0.24 -25.28 14.15
N ASN A 150 -0.24 -24.99 15.43
CA ASN A 150 0.47 -25.76 16.46
C ASN A 150 -0.57 -26.51 17.32
N SER A 151 -0.64 -27.83 17.17
CA SER A 151 -1.64 -28.69 17.81
C SER A 151 -3.08 -28.21 17.50
N ARG A 152 -3.80 -27.68 18.49
CA ARG A 152 -5.16 -27.13 18.36
C ARG A 152 -5.19 -25.61 18.29
N TYR A 153 -4.03 -24.96 18.28
CA TYR A 153 -3.93 -23.52 18.26
C TYR A 153 -3.55 -23.00 16.86
N LEU A 154 -4.19 -21.93 16.46
CA LEU A 154 -3.75 -21.08 15.36
C LEU A 154 -2.93 -19.95 15.97
N VAL A 155 -1.64 -19.90 15.66
CA VAL A 155 -0.66 -19.00 16.26
C VAL A 155 -0.18 -18.00 15.22
N PHE A 156 -0.13 -16.74 15.58
CA PHE A 156 0.38 -15.65 14.76
C PHE A 156 1.70 -15.17 15.34
N TYR A 157 2.70 -15.06 14.50
CA TYR A 157 4.02 -14.58 14.86
C TYR A 157 4.25 -13.19 14.25
N ASP A 158 4.73 -12.28 15.07
CA ASP A 158 5.03 -10.91 14.66
C ASP A 158 6.32 -10.80 13.83
N THR A 159 6.73 -9.57 13.53
CA THR A 159 7.93 -9.27 12.74
C THR A 159 9.23 -9.58 13.47
N SER A 160 9.18 -9.76 14.79
CA SER A 160 10.30 -10.24 15.63
C SER A 160 10.26 -11.76 15.82
N TYR A 161 9.36 -12.46 15.10
CA TYR A 161 9.11 -13.89 15.18
C TYR A 161 8.68 -14.37 16.57
N THR A 162 8.12 -13.46 17.37
CA THR A 162 7.53 -13.75 18.67
C THR A 162 6.05 -14.05 18.49
N GLN A 163 5.53 -14.99 19.28
CA GLN A 163 4.10 -15.27 19.29
C GLN A 163 3.33 -14.07 19.81
N SER A 164 2.52 -13.45 18.95
CA SER A 164 1.70 -12.30 19.28
C SER A 164 0.25 -12.65 19.62
N TYR A 165 -0.31 -13.64 18.90
CA TYR A 165 -1.70 -14.11 19.13
C TYR A 165 -1.79 -15.63 19.06
N SER A 166 -2.75 -16.19 19.80
CA SER A 166 -3.00 -17.64 19.81
C SER A 166 -4.49 -17.92 20.02
N PHE A 167 -5.09 -18.67 19.10
CA PHE A 167 -6.52 -18.97 19.12
C PHE A 167 -6.78 -20.47 19.16
N TYR A 168 -7.46 -20.92 20.20
CA TYR A 168 -7.84 -22.32 20.36
C TYR A 168 -8.97 -22.72 19.41
N ASP A 169 -8.80 -23.86 18.75
CA ASP A 169 -9.80 -24.51 17.88
C ASP A 169 -10.29 -23.65 16.71
N ILE A 170 -9.42 -22.75 16.20
CA ILE A 170 -9.58 -22.08 14.92
C ILE A 170 -8.74 -22.79 13.87
N LYS A 171 -9.35 -23.15 12.74
CA LYS A 171 -8.68 -23.86 11.67
C LYS A 171 -8.08 -22.88 10.64
N MET A 172 -6.92 -23.22 10.10
CA MET A 172 -6.24 -22.48 9.04
C MET A 172 -7.16 -22.15 7.85
N ARG A 173 -8.08 -23.05 7.47
CA ARG A 173 -9.05 -22.84 6.38
C ARG A 173 -10.06 -21.72 6.65
N GLN A 174 -10.34 -21.40 7.91
CA GLN A 174 -11.31 -20.37 8.28
C GLN A 174 -10.79 -18.95 8.08
N ILE A 175 -9.46 -18.79 7.99
CA ILE A 175 -8.82 -17.49 7.75
C ILE A 175 -8.29 -17.35 6.31
N ALA A 176 -8.31 -18.44 5.52
CA ALA A 176 -7.67 -18.48 4.21
C ALA A 176 -8.13 -17.37 3.27
N ASP A 177 -9.45 -17.14 3.19
CA ASP A 177 -10.06 -16.14 2.30
C ASP A 177 -9.93 -14.70 2.83
N SER A 178 -9.54 -14.55 4.10
CA SER A 178 -9.32 -13.24 4.73
C SER A 178 -7.87 -12.80 4.68
N LEU A 179 -6.95 -13.67 4.23
CA LEU A 179 -5.53 -13.33 4.12
C LEU A 179 -5.26 -12.56 2.81
N PRO A 180 -4.50 -11.45 2.87
CA PRO A 180 -4.16 -10.68 1.69
C PRO A 180 -3.19 -11.43 0.77
N ALA A 181 -3.05 -10.92 -0.47
CA ALA A 181 -2.30 -11.58 -1.54
C ALA A 181 -0.81 -11.82 -1.24
N ASN A 182 -0.23 -11.07 -0.31
CA ASN A 182 1.15 -11.26 0.15
C ASN A 182 1.33 -12.44 1.12
N PHE A 183 0.25 -13.15 1.51
CA PHE A 183 0.36 -14.40 2.25
C PHE A 183 0.33 -15.60 1.31
N VAL A 184 1.26 -16.53 1.48
CA VAL A 184 1.34 -17.79 0.72
C VAL A 184 1.22 -19.00 1.63
N ARG A 185 0.36 -19.94 1.25
CA ARG A 185 0.25 -21.22 1.96
C ARG A 185 1.33 -22.19 1.48
N CYS A 186 2.42 -22.28 2.19
CA CYS A 186 3.55 -23.15 1.84
C CYS A 186 3.46 -24.57 2.44
N HIS A 187 2.72 -24.75 3.54
CA HIS A 187 2.57 -26.04 4.23
C HIS A 187 1.14 -26.24 4.73
N LYS A 188 0.77 -27.47 5.11
CA LYS A 188 -0.53 -27.72 5.76
C LYS A 188 -0.71 -26.90 7.03
N SER A 189 0.38 -26.61 7.74
CA SER A 189 0.40 -25.89 9.01
C SER A 189 0.92 -24.44 8.92
N PHE A 190 1.33 -23.95 7.74
CA PHE A 190 1.93 -22.64 7.62
C PHE A 190 1.33 -21.77 6.50
N TYR A 191 1.04 -20.52 6.83
CA TYR A 191 0.99 -19.37 5.92
C TYR A 191 2.15 -18.45 6.22
N VAL A 192 2.81 -17.94 5.19
CA VAL A 192 3.97 -17.03 5.30
C VAL A 192 3.66 -15.74 4.59
N ASN A 193 3.95 -14.63 5.25
CA ASN A 193 3.91 -13.30 4.64
C ASN A 193 5.18 -13.09 3.82
N MET A 194 5.03 -12.97 2.50
CA MET A 194 6.13 -12.88 1.55
C MET A 194 7.00 -11.63 1.72
N ASN A 195 6.48 -10.58 2.40
CA ASN A 195 7.26 -9.39 2.76
C ASN A 195 8.45 -9.70 3.68
N TYR A 196 8.36 -10.76 4.48
CA TYR A 196 9.35 -11.13 5.49
C TYR A 196 10.22 -12.34 5.10
N ILE A 197 10.10 -12.81 3.84
CA ILE A 197 10.99 -13.87 3.33
C ILE A 197 12.33 -13.25 2.95
N GLY A 198 13.41 -13.78 3.50
CA GLY A 198 14.78 -13.44 3.13
C GLY A 198 15.25 -14.22 1.90
N SER A 199 15.02 -15.54 1.88
CA SER A 199 15.37 -16.40 0.74
C SER A 199 14.47 -17.63 0.64
N LEU A 200 14.41 -18.20 -0.58
CA LEU A 200 13.80 -19.49 -0.87
C LEU A 200 14.90 -20.52 -1.10
N GLU A 201 14.94 -21.52 -0.27
CA GLU A 201 15.76 -22.70 -0.46
C GLU A 201 14.92 -23.92 -0.87
N ARG A 202 15.56 -25.07 -1.08
CA ARG A 202 14.84 -26.29 -1.43
C ARG A 202 13.94 -26.72 -0.30
N PHE A 203 12.62 -26.68 -0.51
CA PHE A 203 11.55 -27.05 0.42
C PHE A 203 11.47 -26.25 1.72
N LYS A 204 12.05 -25.03 1.77
CA LYS A 204 11.88 -24.12 2.90
C LYS A 204 12.00 -22.65 2.50
N PHE A 205 11.33 -21.77 3.22
CA PHE A 205 11.61 -20.37 3.27
C PHE A 205 12.54 -20.06 4.44
N ILE A 206 13.51 -19.19 4.21
CA ILE A 206 14.30 -18.56 5.26
C ILE A 206 13.70 -17.18 5.49
N MET A 207 13.23 -16.92 6.69
CA MET A 207 12.71 -15.60 7.03
C MET A 207 13.85 -14.59 7.19
N LYS A 208 13.61 -13.29 7.01
CA LYS A 208 14.63 -12.22 7.20
C LYS A 208 15.07 -12.24 8.67
N ASP A 209 16.33 -12.61 8.92
CA ASP A 209 16.91 -12.70 10.28
C ASP A 209 16.08 -13.58 11.24
N GLY A 210 15.42 -14.61 10.70
CA GLY A 210 14.44 -15.40 11.44
C GLY A 210 14.45 -16.91 11.14
N PRO A 211 13.36 -17.60 11.51
CA PRO A 211 13.26 -19.04 11.43
C PRO A 211 13.17 -19.56 9.99
N GLU A 212 13.43 -20.87 9.86
CA GLU A 212 13.16 -21.64 8.65
C GLU A 212 11.73 -22.16 8.66
N ILE A 213 10.98 -21.92 7.59
CA ILE A 213 9.59 -22.39 7.45
C ILE A 213 9.52 -23.46 6.35
N PRO A 214 9.09 -24.70 6.66
CA PRO A 214 9.05 -25.78 5.68
C PRO A 214 7.99 -25.56 4.60
N ILE A 215 8.32 -25.99 3.37
CA ILE A 215 7.40 -26.05 2.24
C ILE A 215 7.09 -27.50 1.94
N SER A 216 5.81 -27.87 1.89
CA SER A 216 5.42 -29.24 1.52
C SER A 216 5.85 -29.56 0.08
N GLN A 217 6.30 -30.78 -0.18
CA GLN A 217 6.74 -31.22 -1.51
C GLN A 217 5.67 -30.98 -2.58
N ASN A 218 4.42 -31.33 -2.31
CA ASN A 218 3.29 -31.17 -3.21
C ASN A 218 2.89 -29.70 -3.44
N ARG A 219 3.36 -28.76 -2.61
CA ARG A 219 3.11 -27.32 -2.76
C ARG A 219 4.31 -26.56 -3.30
N TYR A 220 5.47 -27.18 -3.38
CA TYR A 220 6.72 -26.48 -3.68
C TYR A 220 6.68 -25.71 -5.00
N SER A 221 6.25 -26.35 -6.09
CA SER A 221 6.19 -25.70 -7.40
C SER A 221 5.25 -24.51 -7.42
N GLN A 222 4.05 -24.66 -6.83
CA GLN A 222 3.07 -23.59 -6.75
C GLN A 222 3.55 -22.43 -5.83
N THR A 223 4.11 -22.78 -4.67
CA THR A 223 4.64 -21.81 -3.71
C THR A 223 5.81 -21.03 -4.29
N LYS A 224 6.74 -21.72 -4.97
CA LYS A 224 7.86 -21.08 -5.67
C LYS A 224 7.40 -20.12 -6.73
N LYS A 225 6.47 -20.54 -7.62
CA LYS A 225 5.91 -19.68 -8.66
C LYS A 225 5.28 -18.43 -8.03
N ARG A 226 4.40 -18.61 -7.04
CA ARG A 226 3.73 -17.50 -6.36
C ARG A 226 4.70 -16.50 -5.72
N PHE A 227 5.79 -16.99 -5.17
CA PHE A 227 6.82 -16.13 -4.57
C PHE A 227 7.62 -15.37 -5.64
N LEU A 228 7.95 -16.01 -6.77
CA LEU A 228 8.62 -15.33 -7.89
C LEU A 228 7.72 -14.26 -8.52
N ASP A 229 6.45 -14.59 -8.80
CA ASP A 229 5.47 -13.62 -9.31
C ASP A 229 5.36 -12.42 -8.35
N TYR A 230 5.36 -12.69 -7.03
CA TYR A 230 5.33 -11.63 -6.01
C TYR A 230 6.58 -10.74 -6.04
N LEU A 231 7.78 -11.31 -6.24
CA LEU A 231 9.01 -10.52 -6.34
C LEU A 231 9.02 -9.64 -7.60
N GLU A 232 8.51 -10.14 -8.73
CA GLU A 232 8.37 -9.37 -9.97
C GLU A 232 7.40 -8.18 -9.79
N ASP A 233 6.34 -8.35 -8.99
CA ASP A 233 5.36 -7.30 -8.69
C ASP A 233 5.91 -6.22 -7.73
N VAL A 234 6.97 -6.51 -6.97
CA VAL A 234 7.52 -5.62 -5.92
C VAL A 234 8.82 -4.94 -6.35
N LEU A 235 9.53 -5.47 -7.36
CA LEU A 235 10.74 -4.89 -7.96
C LEU A 235 10.38 -3.93 -9.09
#